data_9b60212237259a0d19f532aefed10524
#
_entry.id   9b60212237259a0d19f532aefed10524
#
_cell.length_a   1.000
_cell.length_b   1.000
_cell.length_c   1.000
_cell.angle_alpha   90.00
_cell.angle_beta   90.00
_cell.angle_gamma   90.00
#
_symmetry.space_group_name_H-M   'P 1'
#
loop_
_entity.id
_entity.type
_entity.pdbx_description
1 polymer ?
#
loop_
_entity_poly.entity_id
_entity_poly.type
_entity_poly.pdbx_seq_one_letter_code
_entity_poly.pdbx_strand_id
1 'polypeptide(L)'
;MAKIDKIYHKLLNKISKEGFIYEDPNRKKVNRIQIPFYTFNWDFKDGFPAITTKKLYWKGVVGELLWFLRGDTNIKYLIDNNIHIWNKDAYNYWLKK
;
A
#
# COMPACT_ATOMS: atom_id res chain seq x y z
N MET A 1 -21.33 0.65 -7.99
CA MET A 1 -19.89 0.60 -7.63
C MET A 1 -19.31 2.00 -7.71
N ALA A 2 -18.54 2.40 -6.70
CA ALA A 2 -17.92 3.70 -6.69
C ALA A 2 -16.94 3.86 -7.88
N LYS A 3 -16.76 5.10 -8.35
CA LYS A 3 -15.90 5.40 -9.49
C LYS A 3 -14.46 4.92 -9.28
N ILE A 4 -13.91 5.09 -8.07
CA ILE A 4 -12.55 4.62 -7.78
C ILE A 4 -12.46 3.08 -7.84
N ASP A 5 -13.51 2.37 -7.44
CA ASP A 5 -13.53 0.91 -7.52
C ASP A 5 -13.50 0.43 -8.97
N LYS A 6 -14.19 1.14 -9.86
CA LYS A 6 -14.16 0.82 -11.30
C LYS A 6 -12.74 0.99 -11.87
N ILE A 7 -12.06 2.07 -11.49
CA ILE A 7 -10.67 2.32 -11.89
C ILE A 7 -9.76 1.21 -11.36
N TYR A 8 -9.93 0.84 -10.10
CA TYR A 8 -9.15 -0.22 -9.44
C TYR A 8 -9.35 -1.57 -10.13
N HIS A 9 -10.61 -1.94 -10.41
CA HIS A 9 -10.91 -3.20 -11.11
C HIS A 9 -10.34 -3.23 -12.52
N LYS A 10 -10.42 -2.11 -13.23
CA LYS A 10 -9.83 -1.99 -14.57
C LYS A 10 -8.32 -2.19 -14.53
N LEU A 11 -7.66 -1.62 -13.52
CA LEU A 11 -6.23 -1.80 -13.32
C LEU A 11 -5.90 -3.27 -13.03
N LEU A 12 -6.64 -3.91 -12.13
CA LEU A 12 -6.44 -5.34 -11.81
C LEU A 12 -6.59 -6.22 -13.04
N ASN A 13 -7.60 -5.97 -13.87
CA ASN A 13 -7.81 -6.71 -15.11
C ASN A 13 -6.64 -6.51 -16.09
N LYS A 14 -6.14 -5.30 -16.19
CA LYS A 14 -5.00 -5.00 -17.07
C LYS A 14 -3.76 -5.74 -16.59
N ILE A 15 -3.46 -5.71 -15.30
CA ILE A 15 -2.32 -6.43 -14.73
C ILE A 15 -2.45 -7.92 -14.97
N SER A 16 -3.64 -8.47 -14.77
CA SER A 16 -3.90 -9.90 -14.94
C SER A 16 -3.68 -10.35 -16.39
N LYS A 17 -4.02 -9.51 -17.38
CA LYS A 17 -3.92 -9.85 -18.81
C LYS A 17 -2.57 -9.50 -19.42
N GLU A 18 -1.95 -8.40 -19.01
CA GLU A 18 -0.76 -7.84 -19.65
C GLU A 18 0.48 -7.86 -18.76
N GLY A 19 0.32 -8.16 -17.47
CA GLY A 19 1.41 -8.15 -16.52
C GLY A 19 2.38 -9.30 -16.71
N PHE A 20 3.60 -9.12 -16.23
CA PHE A 20 4.60 -10.17 -16.20
C PHE A 20 4.84 -10.65 -14.77
N ILE A 21 5.24 -11.91 -14.64
CA ILE A 21 5.50 -12.52 -13.34
C ILE A 21 6.88 -12.10 -12.87
N TYR A 22 6.93 -11.63 -11.62
CA TYR A 22 8.17 -11.22 -10.98
C TYR A 22 8.35 -12.03 -9.69
N GLU A 23 9.52 -12.66 -9.54
CA GLU A 23 9.90 -13.35 -8.32
C GLU A 23 10.57 -12.36 -7.37
N ASP A 24 10.05 -12.23 -6.15
CA ASP A 24 10.62 -11.35 -5.16
C ASP A 24 11.86 -12.01 -4.54
N PRO A 25 13.07 -11.44 -4.70
CA PRO A 25 14.28 -12.04 -4.15
C PRO A 25 14.28 -12.07 -2.62
N ASN A 26 13.47 -11.20 -1.98
CA ASN A 26 13.36 -11.13 -0.52
C ASN A 26 12.26 -12.01 0.05
N ARG A 27 11.36 -12.52 -0.80
CA ARG A 27 10.21 -13.34 -0.42
C ARG A 27 10.15 -14.57 -1.32
N LYS A 28 11.00 -15.54 -1.04
CA LYS A 28 11.28 -16.67 -1.93
C LYS A 28 10.08 -17.49 -2.41
N LYS A 29 8.91 -17.39 -1.83
CA LYS A 29 7.72 -18.17 -2.22
C LYS A 29 6.57 -17.31 -2.71
N VAL A 30 6.82 -16.02 -2.92
CA VAL A 30 5.79 -15.07 -3.33
C VAL A 30 6.15 -14.51 -4.69
N ASN A 31 5.36 -14.87 -5.69
CA ASN A 31 5.43 -14.27 -7.01
C ASN A 31 4.44 -13.14 -7.10
N ARG A 32 4.75 -12.12 -7.86
CA ARG A 32 3.83 -11.04 -8.16
C ARG A 32 3.68 -10.86 -9.66
N ILE A 33 2.53 -10.37 -10.08
CA ILE A 33 2.30 -9.96 -11.47
C ILE A 33 2.30 -8.44 -11.46
N GLN A 34 3.06 -7.83 -12.35
CA GLN A 34 3.20 -6.38 -12.37
C GLN A 34 3.26 -5.83 -13.79
N ILE A 35 2.92 -4.55 -13.92
CA ILE A 35 3.11 -3.75 -15.13
C ILE A 35 4.04 -2.59 -14.81
N PRO A 36 4.78 -2.03 -15.80
CA PRO A 36 5.78 -0.99 -15.54
C PRO A 36 5.20 0.29 -14.95
N PHE A 37 4.05 0.72 -15.45
CA PHE A 37 3.39 1.91 -14.93
C PHE A 37 1.93 1.93 -15.33
N TYR A 38 1.15 2.72 -14.61
CA TYR A 38 -0.26 2.95 -14.91
C TYR A 38 -0.63 4.35 -14.46
N THR A 39 -1.35 5.07 -15.29
CA THR A 39 -1.78 6.44 -14.99
C THR A 39 -3.31 6.51 -15.03
N PHE A 40 -3.89 7.17 -14.06
CA PHE A 40 -5.30 7.53 -14.07
C PHE A 40 -5.47 8.94 -13.52
N ASN A 41 -6.54 9.60 -13.94
CA ASN A 41 -6.88 10.94 -13.46
C ASN A 41 -8.00 10.85 -12.44
N TRP A 42 -7.90 11.64 -11.40
CA TRP A 42 -8.92 11.72 -10.36
C TRP A 42 -9.29 13.18 -10.08
N ASP A 43 -10.57 13.46 -10.05
CA ASP A 43 -11.09 14.77 -9.65
C ASP A 43 -11.66 14.65 -8.23
N PHE A 44 -11.18 15.46 -7.30
CA PHE A 44 -11.65 15.43 -5.92
C PHE A 44 -13.13 15.86 -5.77
N LYS A 45 -13.76 16.38 -6.82
CA LYS A 45 -15.21 16.56 -6.85
C LYS A 45 -15.95 15.23 -6.70
N ASP A 46 -15.33 14.13 -7.11
CA ASP A 46 -15.89 12.78 -6.99
C ASP A 46 -15.62 12.16 -5.60
N GLY A 47 -15.09 12.92 -4.67
CA GLY A 47 -14.79 12.47 -3.31
C GLY A 47 -13.35 12.01 -3.14
N PHE A 48 -13.03 11.48 -1.96
CA PHE A 48 -11.72 10.92 -1.68
C PHE A 48 -11.59 9.54 -2.36
N PRO A 49 -10.48 9.28 -3.07
CA PRO A 49 -10.33 8.04 -3.86
C PRO A 49 -9.98 6.82 -3.00
N ALA A 50 -10.87 6.45 -2.08
CA ALA A 50 -10.69 5.28 -1.24
C ALA A 50 -11.51 4.11 -1.79
N ILE A 51 -10.84 3.00 -2.13
CA ILE A 51 -11.51 1.81 -2.64
C ILE A 51 -12.39 1.17 -1.55
N THR A 52 -13.50 0.56 -1.98
CA THR A 52 -14.42 -0.12 -1.08
C THR A 52 -14.43 -1.64 -1.28
N THR A 53 -13.65 -2.15 -2.24
CA THR A 53 -13.58 -3.58 -2.55
C THR A 53 -12.88 -4.39 -1.47
N LYS A 54 -12.15 -3.73 -0.60
CA LYS A 54 -11.59 -4.33 0.61
C LYS A 54 -11.64 -3.30 1.73
N LYS A 55 -11.65 -3.78 2.97
CA LYS A 55 -11.63 -2.90 4.13
C LYS A 55 -10.26 -2.23 4.26
N LEU A 56 -10.24 -0.92 4.32
CA LEU A 56 -9.02 -0.15 4.53
C LEU A 56 -8.80 0.08 6.02
N TYR A 57 -7.54 -0.02 6.44
CA TYR A 57 -7.14 0.27 7.82
C TYR A 57 -6.82 1.76 7.96
N TRP A 58 -7.87 2.58 8.12
CA TRP A 58 -7.75 4.05 8.15
C TRP A 58 -6.82 4.56 9.24
N LYS A 59 -6.87 3.98 10.41
CA LYS A 59 -5.99 4.37 11.52
C LYS A 59 -4.51 4.24 11.12
N GLY A 60 -4.16 3.15 10.48
CA GLY A 60 -2.81 2.94 9.97
C GLY A 60 -2.43 3.90 8.87
N VAL A 61 -3.34 4.12 7.91
CA VAL A 61 -3.11 5.03 6.78
C VAL A 61 -2.86 6.46 7.27
N VAL A 62 -3.74 6.98 8.12
CA VAL A 62 -3.62 8.35 8.65
C VAL A 62 -2.41 8.47 9.56
N GLY A 63 -2.19 7.50 10.44
CA GLY A 63 -1.06 7.52 11.36
C GLY A 63 0.28 7.47 10.64
N GLU A 64 0.40 6.63 9.62
CA GLU A 64 1.62 6.56 8.82
C GLU A 64 1.85 7.86 8.03
N LEU A 65 0.80 8.46 7.49
CA LEU A 65 0.91 9.74 6.80
C LEU A 65 1.43 10.84 7.75
N LEU A 66 0.88 10.92 8.95
CA LEU A 66 1.33 11.89 9.95
C LEU A 66 2.79 11.64 10.34
N TRP A 67 3.18 10.37 10.46
CA TRP A 67 4.55 9.98 10.74
C TRP A 67 5.50 10.46 9.62
N PHE A 68 5.13 10.29 8.36
CA PHE A 68 5.90 10.80 7.22
C PHE A 68 6.01 12.32 7.24
N LEU A 69 4.90 13.01 7.52
CA LEU A 69 4.88 14.48 7.55
C LEU A 69 5.73 15.06 8.69
N ARG A 70 5.93 14.30 9.77
CA ARG A 70 6.83 14.68 10.85
C ARG A 70 8.31 14.52 10.49
N GLY A 71 8.60 13.83 9.38
CA GLY A 71 9.98 13.50 9.01
C GLY A 71 10.64 12.47 9.91
N ASP A 72 9.84 11.72 10.67
CA ASP A 72 10.36 10.68 11.56
C ASP A 72 10.85 9.47 10.76
N THR A 73 11.93 8.87 11.24
CA THR A 73 12.44 7.59 10.75
C THR A 73 12.36 6.48 11.80
N ASN A 74 12.01 6.82 13.03
CA ASN A 74 11.84 5.88 14.12
C ASN A 74 10.38 5.49 14.27
N ILE A 75 10.08 4.21 14.38
CA ILE A 75 8.71 3.71 14.48
C ILE A 75 8.06 3.96 15.84
N LYS A 76 8.78 4.55 16.79
CA LYS A 76 8.26 4.82 18.14
C LYS A 76 6.93 5.57 18.13
N TYR A 77 6.81 6.60 17.28
CA TYR A 77 5.56 7.35 17.14
C TYR A 77 4.39 6.44 16.76
N LEU A 78 4.61 5.52 15.83
CA LEU A 78 3.58 4.57 15.40
C LEU A 78 3.20 3.63 16.53
N ILE A 79 4.17 3.08 17.24
CA ILE A 79 3.94 2.17 18.37
C ILE A 79 3.17 2.89 19.48
N ASP A 80 3.56 4.11 19.82
CA ASP A 80 2.91 4.92 20.87
C ASP A 80 1.46 5.24 20.50
N ASN A 81 1.13 5.28 19.22
CA ASN A 81 -0.22 5.49 18.73
C ASN A 81 -0.94 4.18 18.37
N ASN A 82 -0.39 3.06 18.82
CA ASN A 82 -0.98 1.73 18.65
C ASN A 82 -1.12 1.30 17.19
N ILE A 83 -0.12 1.67 16.37
CA ILE A 83 -0.03 1.31 14.96
C ILE A 83 1.17 0.40 14.78
N HIS A 84 0.94 -0.86 14.43
CA HIS A 84 1.95 -1.93 14.46
C HIS A 84 2.34 -2.49 13.09
N ILE A 85 1.99 -1.78 12.02
CA ILE A 85 2.22 -2.25 10.65
C ILE A 85 3.71 -2.40 10.30
N TRP A 86 4.59 -1.66 10.99
CA TRP A 86 6.04 -1.70 10.75
C TRP A 86 6.81 -2.59 11.72
N ASN A 87 6.16 -3.09 12.78
CA ASN A 87 6.86 -3.77 13.88
C ASN A 87 7.69 -4.95 13.41
N LYS A 88 7.09 -5.85 12.64
CA LYS A 88 7.76 -7.07 12.18
C LYS A 88 8.93 -6.75 11.24
N ASP A 89 8.73 -5.88 10.30
CA ASP A 89 9.76 -5.52 9.32
C ASP A 89 10.93 -4.79 9.97
N ALA A 90 10.64 -3.86 10.89
CA ALA A 90 11.66 -3.15 11.64
C ALA A 90 12.48 -4.08 12.52
N TYR A 91 11.82 -5.02 13.20
CA TYR A 91 12.48 -6.01 14.04
C TYR A 91 13.38 -6.94 13.22
N ASN A 92 12.88 -7.44 12.10
CA ASN A 92 13.64 -8.31 11.21
C ASN A 92 14.86 -7.60 10.62
N TYR A 93 14.70 -6.34 10.25
CA TYR A 93 15.81 -5.52 9.76
C TYR A 93 16.88 -5.33 10.82
N TRP A 94 16.46 -5.05 12.06
CA TRP A 94 17.38 -4.89 13.20
C TRP A 94 18.17 -6.17 13.48
N LEU A 95 17.51 -7.33 13.39
CA LEU A 95 18.18 -8.63 13.62
C LEU A 95 19.27 -8.93 12.59
N LYS A 96 19.16 -8.40 11.37
CA LYS A 96 20.13 -8.63 10.29
C LYS A 96 21.38 -7.76 10.39
N LYS A 97 21.39 -6.78 11.27
CA LYS A 97 22.55 -5.97 11.53
C LYS A 97 23.50 -6.66 12.55
#